data_3963a9c723bf1ccc864f36ce576efaec
#
_entry.id   3963a9c723bf1ccc864f36ce576efaec
#
_cell.length_a   1.000
_cell.length_b   1.000
_cell.length_c   1.000
_cell.angle_alpha   90.00
_cell.angle_beta   90.00
_cell.angle_gamma   90.00
#
_symmetry.space_group_name_H-M   'P 1'
#
loop_
_entity.id
_entity.type
_entity.pdbx_description
1 polymer ?
#
loop_
_entity_poly.entity_id
_entity_poly.type
_entity_poly.pdbx_seq_one_letter_code
_entity_poly.pdbx_strand_id
1 'polypeptide(L)'
;MIKPLINYIYNNLLNRETKQLAKAQYYKLLKFVSGAILSYGPDDLKKSLRSLGISSGDTIMVHSSFDFFNGFKGKPQDLIQCFIEIIGDQGNILMVAMPYRTSSLHHLQKNPVFDVNRTISKMGIISEIFRRKKNVLRSLNPIHPVLAYGKDASYIVESHDKCLHSCGEGSPFHKFRLLNGKVLFFDVPFSTFTFIHHIEDLIKDRLPFPMYHEKPFAARVIDYL
;
A
#
# COMPACT_ATOMS: atom_id res chain seq x y z
N MET A 1 31.73 21.33 -4.64
CA MET A 1 31.92 21.95 -3.31
C MET A 1 30.63 22.43 -2.63
N ILE A 2 29.57 22.82 -3.33
CA ILE A 2 28.33 23.38 -2.72
C ILE A 2 27.48 22.33 -1.96
N LYS A 3 27.37 21.12 -2.47
CA LYS A 3 26.49 20.06 -1.92
C LYS A 3 26.83 19.65 -0.46
N PRO A 4 28.09 19.46 -0.07
CA PRO A 4 28.45 19.16 1.32
C PRO A 4 28.11 20.30 2.29
N LEU A 5 28.32 21.56 1.86
CA LEU A 5 28.00 22.73 2.67
C LEU A 5 26.48 22.88 2.89
N ILE A 6 25.67 22.68 1.85
CA ILE A 6 24.21 22.66 1.96
C ILE A 6 23.74 21.57 2.93
N ASN A 7 24.29 20.36 2.83
CA ASN A 7 23.96 19.27 3.73
C ASN A 7 24.38 19.56 5.18
N TYR A 8 25.53 20.19 5.39
CA TYR A 8 25.98 20.60 6.72
C TYR A 8 25.03 21.63 7.34
N ILE A 9 24.69 22.70 6.60
CA ILE A 9 23.73 23.73 7.03
C ILE A 9 22.38 23.10 7.35
N TYR A 10 21.85 22.28 6.45
CA TYR A 10 20.56 21.61 6.62
C TYR A 10 20.53 20.74 7.88
N ASN A 11 21.58 19.95 8.14
CA ASN A 11 21.58 18.99 9.23
C ASN A 11 21.88 19.63 10.60
N ASN A 12 22.74 20.66 10.65
CA ASN A 12 23.30 21.17 11.90
C ASN A 12 22.81 22.57 12.31
N LEU A 13 22.39 23.41 11.34
CA LEU A 13 22.02 24.80 11.63
C LEU A 13 20.53 25.09 11.55
N LEU A 14 19.74 24.22 10.91
CA LEU A 14 18.29 24.40 10.82
C LEU A 14 17.57 23.65 11.94
N ASN A 15 16.64 24.33 12.60
CA ASN A 15 15.73 23.70 13.56
C ASN A 15 14.68 22.82 12.83
N ARG A 16 13.92 22.02 13.59
CA ARG A 16 12.95 21.07 13.06
C ARG A 16 11.86 21.75 12.21
N GLU A 17 11.38 22.92 12.63
CA GLU A 17 10.34 23.67 11.92
C GLU A 17 10.84 24.21 10.59
N THR A 18 12.02 24.83 10.59
CA THR A 18 12.64 25.36 9.35
C THR A 18 12.94 24.23 8.35
N LYS A 19 13.36 23.04 8.82
CA LYS A 19 13.54 21.85 7.98
C LYS A 19 12.21 21.42 7.34
N GLN A 20 11.12 21.42 8.11
CA GLN A 20 9.80 21.07 7.60
C GLN A 20 9.28 22.09 6.56
N LEU A 21 9.47 23.39 6.83
CA LEU A 21 9.10 24.45 5.89
C LEU A 21 9.91 24.38 4.59
N ALA A 22 11.22 24.22 4.69
CA ALA A 22 12.09 24.09 3.51
C ALA A 22 11.72 22.87 2.68
N LYS A 23 11.42 21.73 3.33
CA LYS A 23 10.96 20.52 2.69
C LYS A 23 9.61 20.73 1.99
N ALA A 24 8.67 21.38 2.65
CA ALA A 24 7.36 21.69 2.07
C ALA A 24 7.46 22.60 0.84
N GLN A 25 8.30 23.65 0.91
CA GLN A 25 8.55 24.55 -0.22
C GLN A 25 9.25 23.84 -1.38
N TYR A 26 10.23 22.99 -1.10
CA TYR A 26 10.90 22.18 -2.10
C TYR A 26 9.90 21.27 -2.86
N TYR A 27 9.03 20.55 -2.14
CA TYR A 27 8.00 19.73 -2.78
C TYR A 27 6.97 20.56 -3.54
N LYS A 28 6.62 21.74 -3.06
CA LYS A 28 5.72 22.66 -3.79
C LYS A 28 6.35 23.12 -5.10
N LEU A 29 7.65 23.45 -5.08
CA LEU A 29 8.39 23.80 -6.28
C LEU A 29 8.52 22.63 -7.25
N LEU A 30 8.87 21.44 -6.76
CA LEU A 30 8.92 20.22 -7.57
C LEU A 30 7.57 19.94 -8.23
N LYS A 31 6.48 20.05 -7.50
CA LYS A 31 5.13 19.85 -8.02
C LYS A 31 4.78 20.86 -9.11
N PHE A 32 5.16 22.12 -8.92
CA PHE A 32 4.98 23.16 -9.92
C PHE A 32 5.78 22.90 -11.20
N VAL A 33 7.08 22.63 -11.07
CA VAL A 33 7.99 22.36 -12.19
C VAL A 33 7.59 21.07 -12.93
N SER A 34 7.31 19.98 -12.20
CA SER A 34 6.87 18.74 -12.83
C SER A 34 5.52 18.90 -13.53
N GLY A 35 4.60 19.65 -12.94
CA GLY A 35 3.30 19.92 -13.56
C GLY A 35 3.40 20.74 -14.84
N ALA A 36 4.42 21.61 -14.95
CA ALA A 36 4.64 22.47 -16.12
C ALA A 36 5.44 21.76 -17.23
N ILE A 37 6.46 20.94 -16.87
CA ILE A 37 7.45 20.44 -17.82
C ILE A 37 7.30 18.93 -18.04
N LEU A 38 6.95 18.16 -17.00
CA LEU A 38 6.92 16.69 -17.00
C LEU A 38 5.52 16.14 -16.80
N SER A 39 4.51 16.85 -17.29
CA SER A 39 3.13 16.41 -17.10
C SER A 39 2.81 15.20 -17.99
N TYR A 40 2.08 14.23 -17.42
CA TYR A 40 1.62 13.03 -18.10
C TYR A 40 0.18 12.70 -17.71
N GLY A 41 -0.53 12.05 -18.60
CA GLY A 41 -1.94 11.67 -18.40
C GLY A 41 -2.11 10.18 -18.08
N PRO A 42 -3.38 9.75 -17.90
CA PRO A 42 -3.72 8.34 -17.73
C PRO A 42 -3.17 7.42 -18.84
N ASP A 43 -3.20 7.84 -20.07
CA ASP A 43 -2.71 7.03 -21.20
C ASP A 43 -1.19 6.86 -21.20
N ASP A 44 -0.45 7.89 -20.82
CA ASP A 44 1.00 7.81 -20.67
C ASP A 44 1.38 6.88 -19.51
N LEU A 45 0.63 6.94 -18.42
CA LEU A 45 0.79 6.03 -17.30
C LEU A 45 0.56 4.57 -17.73
N LYS A 46 -0.54 4.30 -18.47
CA LYS A 46 -0.83 2.96 -18.98
C LYS A 46 0.26 2.45 -19.90
N LYS A 47 0.80 3.30 -20.80
CA LYS A 47 1.95 2.95 -21.65
C LYS A 47 3.18 2.57 -20.83
N SER A 48 3.50 3.37 -19.81
CA SER A 48 4.62 3.11 -18.92
C SER A 48 4.45 1.80 -18.14
N LEU A 49 3.26 1.52 -17.63
CA LEU A 49 2.97 0.26 -16.93
C LEU A 49 3.13 -0.96 -17.84
N ARG A 50 2.66 -0.86 -19.08
CA ARG A 50 2.86 -1.93 -20.09
C ARG A 50 4.34 -2.13 -20.42
N SER A 51 5.11 -1.06 -20.53
CA SER A 51 6.57 -1.16 -20.78
C SER A 51 7.32 -1.79 -19.61
N LEU A 52 6.78 -1.71 -18.38
CA LEU A 52 7.27 -2.41 -17.20
C LEU A 52 6.80 -3.87 -17.12
N GLY A 53 6.06 -4.35 -18.12
CA GLY A 53 5.60 -5.74 -18.18
C GLY A 53 4.29 -6.01 -17.45
N ILE A 54 3.48 -4.99 -17.17
CA ILE A 54 2.12 -5.19 -16.65
C ILE A 54 1.16 -5.39 -17.82
N SER A 55 0.40 -6.46 -17.76
CA SER A 55 -0.48 -6.90 -18.84
C SER A 55 -1.85 -7.36 -18.35
N SER A 56 -2.75 -7.62 -19.28
CA SER A 56 -4.05 -8.22 -18.98
C SER A 56 -3.88 -9.59 -18.31
N GLY A 57 -4.66 -9.85 -17.27
CA GLY A 57 -4.61 -11.06 -16.47
C GLY A 57 -3.64 -11.01 -15.29
N ASP A 58 -2.81 -9.97 -15.19
CA ASP A 58 -1.87 -9.87 -14.07
C ASP A 58 -2.57 -9.65 -12.73
N THR A 59 -2.00 -10.24 -11.68
CA THR A 59 -2.34 -9.91 -10.29
C THR A 59 -1.31 -8.93 -9.77
N ILE A 60 -1.75 -7.71 -9.40
CA ILE A 60 -0.87 -6.64 -8.94
C ILE A 60 -1.18 -6.23 -7.50
N MET A 61 -0.14 -6.02 -6.69
CA MET A 61 -0.25 -5.37 -5.38
C MET A 61 0.33 -3.97 -5.47
N VAL A 62 -0.48 -2.95 -5.17
CA VAL A 62 -0.12 -1.55 -5.37
C VAL A 62 0.15 -0.88 -4.04
N HIS A 63 1.38 -0.38 -3.86
CA HIS A 63 1.76 0.56 -2.82
C HIS A 63 1.87 1.95 -3.44
N SER A 64 1.10 2.93 -2.96
CA SER A 64 1.07 4.25 -3.58
C SER A 64 0.87 5.39 -2.58
N SER A 65 1.49 6.53 -2.87
CA SER A 65 1.15 7.82 -2.27
C SER A 65 0.79 8.79 -3.38
N PHE A 66 -0.37 9.42 -3.28
CA PHE A 66 -0.79 10.41 -4.27
C PHE A 66 -0.24 11.80 -3.98
N ASP A 67 0.29 12.03 -2.79
CA ASP A 67 0.81 13.34 -2.38
C ASP A 67 2.04 13.76 -3.18
N PHE A 68 2.82 12.78 -3.63
CA PHE A 68 4.06 12.96 -4.39
C PHE A 68 3.91 12.60 -5.89
N PHE A 69 2.71 12.32 -6.35
CA PHE A 69 2.42 11.97 -7.75
C PHE A 69 2.51 13.23 -8.63
N ASN A 70 3.75 13.72 -8.76
CA ASN A 70 4.02 14.97 -9.44
C ASN A 70 3.85 14.84 -10.96
N GLY A 71 3.17 15.80 -11.56
CA GLY A 71 2.98 15.85 -13.01
C GLY A 71 1.82 15.02 -13.58
N PHE A 72 1.19 14.15 -12.78
CA PHE A 72 0.02 13.40 -13.25
C PHE A 72 -1.19 14.31 -13.42
N LYS A 73 -1.75 14.35 -14.63
CA LYS A 73 -2.97 15.11 -14.99
C LYS A 73 -4.21 14.24 -14.82
N GLY A 74 -4.46 13.78 -13.59
CA GLY A 74 -5.61 12.97 -13.25
C GLY A 74 -5.92 13.06 -11.75
N LYS A 75 -7.09 12.53 -11.38
CA LYS A 75 -7.52 12.38 -9.99
C LYS A 75 -7.07 11.02 -9.45
N PRO A 76 -7.11 10.80 -8.12
CA PRO A 76 -6.87 9.48 -7.54
C PRO A 76 -7.70 8.34 -8.16
N GLN A 77 -8.94 8.65 -8.55
CA GLN A 77 -9.85 7.69 -9.20
C GLN A 77 -9.34 7.27 -10.59
N ASP A 78 -8.73 8.22 -11.34
CA ASP A 78 -8.20 7.94 -12.67
C ASP A 78 -6.99 7.01 -12.60
N LEU A 79 -6.17 7.13 -11.55
CA LEU A 79 -5.08 6.20 -11.29
C LEU A 79 -5.59 4.77 -11.06
N ILE A 80 -6.60 4.61 -10.21
CA ILE A 80 -7.23 3.30 -9.96
C ILE A 80 -7.82 2.74 -11.25
N GLN A 81 -8.45 3.60 -12.05
CA GLN A 81 -9.04 3.21 -13.32
C GLN A 81 -7.98 2.74 -14.32
N CYS A 82 -6.80 3.38 -14.37
CA CYS A 82 -5.68 2.90 -15.18
C CYS A 82 -5.26 1.47 -14.84
N PHE A 83 -5.18 1.13 -13.55
CA PHE A 83 -4.85 -0.24 -13.14
C PHE A 83 -5.91 -1.23 -13.60
N ILE A 84 -7.21 -0.90 -13.41
CA ILE A 84 -8.32 -1.76 -13.83
C ILE A 84 -8.29 -2.02 -15.34
N GLU A 85 -8.08 -0.97 -16.14
CA GLU A 85 -8.02 -1.08 -17.59
C GLU A 85 -6.83 -1.90 -18.09
N ILE A 86 -5.70 -1.85 -17.39
CA ILE A 86 -4.50 -2.60 -17.80
C ILE A 86 -4.63 -4.07 -17.51
N ILE A 87 -5.09 -4.43 -16.29
CA ILE A 87 -5.22 -5.83 -15.89
C ILE A 87 -6.41 -6.53 -16.56
N GLY A 88 -7.43 -5.75 -16.99
CA GLY A 88 -8.65 -6.27 -17.61
C GLY A 88 -9.47 -7.17 -16.67
N ASP A 89 -10.44 -7.89 -17.24
CA ASP A 89 -11.40 -8.69 -16.46
C ASP A 89 -10.80 -9.97 -15.85
N GLN A 90 -9.63 -10.41 -16.32
CA GLN A 90 -8.95 -11.62 -15.85
C GLN A 90 -7.87 -11.34 -14.80
N GLY A 91 -7.57 -10.06 -14.51
CA GLY A 91 -6.55 -9.67 -13.54
C GLY A 91 -7.11 -9.35 -12.17
N ASN A 92 -6.18 -9.07 -11.24
CA ASN A 92 -6.52 -8.70 -9.87
C ASN A 92 -5.70 -7.50 -9.40
N ILE A 93 -6.30 -6.65 -8.56
CA ILE A 93 -5.64 -5.55 -7.86
C ILE A 93 -5.76 -5.78 -6.37
N LEU A 94 -4.62 -5.72 -5.66
CA LEU A 94 -4.57 -5.76 -4.21
C LEU A 94 -3.99 -4.44 -3.67
N MET A 95 -4.56 -3.96 -2.57
CA MET A 95 -3.99 -2.87 -1.79
C MET A 95 -4.10 -3.19 -0.29
N VAL A 96 -3.06 -2.88 0.47
CA VAL A 96 -3.12 -2.98 1.92
C VAL A 96 -3.93 -1.81 2.49
N ALA A 97 -4.78 -2.08 3.47
CA ALA A 97 -5.71 -1.09 4.05
C ALA A 97 -5.66 -1.07 5.57
N MET A 98 -4.45 -0.99 6.14
CA MET A 98 -4.25 -0.95 7.59
C MET A 98 -4.95 0.27 8.21
N PRO A 99 -5.64 0.10 9.37
CA PRO A 99 -6.34 1.19 10.05
C PRO A 99 -5.44 2.00 11.01
N TYR A 100 -4.14 1.81 10.97
CA TYR A 100 -3.16 2.45 11.86
C TYR A 100 -1.90 2.88 11.10
N ARG A 101 -1.09 3.73 11.74
CA ARG A 101 0.25 4.18 11.26
C ARG A 101 1.36 3.89 12.25
N THR A 102 1.05 3.23 13.36
CA THR A 102 1.98 2.81 14.41
C THR A 102 2.38 1.35 14.20
N SER A 103 2.98 0.70 15.21
CA SER A 103 3.19 -0.74 15.16
C SER A 103 1.86 -1.51 15.33
N SER A 104 1.80 -2.71 14.78
CA SER A 104 0.67 -3.64 14.94
C SER A 104 0.39 -3.94 16.41
N LEU A 105 1.44 -4.17 17.21
CA LEU A 105 1.34 -4.39 18.64
C LEU A 105 0.65 -3.24 19.36
N HIS A 106 1.10 -2.00 19.12
CA HIS A 106 0.49 -0.82 19.75
C HIS A 106 -0.97 -0.62 19.31
N HIS A 107 -1.32 -0.99 18.09
CA HIS A 107 -2.69 -0.97 17.61
C HIS A 107 -3.56 -2.00 18.38
N LEU A 108 -3.09 -3.23 18.50
CA LEU A 108 -3.81 -4.31 19.18
C LEU A 108 -4.00 -4.07 20.69
N GLN A 109 -3.00 -3.49 21.35
CA GLN A 109 -3.08 -3.12 22.78
C GLN A 109 -4.23 -2.14 23.10
N LYS A 110 -4.73 -1.42 22.08
CA LYS A 110 -5.90 -0.53 22.23
C LYS A 110 -7.23 -1.25 22.08
N ASN A 111 -7.25 -2.57 21.95
CA ASN A 111 -8.44 -3.39 21.73
C ASN A 111 -9.35 -2.83 20.61
N PRO A 112 -8.83 -2.62 19.40
CA PRO A 112 -9.58 -2.00 18.35
C PRO A 112 -10.75 -2.88 17.91
N VAL A 113 -11.84 -2.23 17.50
CA VAL A 113 -12.93 -2.89 16.76
C VAL A 113 -12.69 -2.67 15.28
N PHE A 114 -12.50 -3.74 14.53
CA PHE A 114 -12.34 -3.69 13.08
C PHE A 114 -13.68 -3.99 12.40
N ASP A 115 -14.28 -2.97 11.84
CA ASP A 115 -15.47 -3.07 11.00
C ASP A 115 -15.02 -3.13 9.54
N VAL A 116 -15.31 -4.24 8.86
CA VAL A 116 -14.83 -4.50 7.49
C VAL A 116 -15.27 -3.42 6.52
N ASN A 117 -16.47 -2.87 6.69
CA ASN A 117 -17.04 -1.86 5.80
C ASN A 117 -16.68 -0.42 6.21
N ARG A 118 -16.62 -0.14 7.52
CA ARG A 118 -16.54 1.24 8.03
C ARG A 118 -15.15 1.67 8.47
N THR A 119 -14.31 0.74 8.93
CA THR A 119 -12.96 1.10 9.39
C THR A 119 -12.15 1.70 8.24
N ILE A 120 -11.73 2.95 8.38
CA ILE A 120 -10.98 3.68 7.36
C ILE A 120 -9.57 3.11 7.17
N SER A 121 -9.07 3.16 5.93
CA SER A 121 -7.66 2.89 5.65
C SER A 121 -6.81 4.11 5.98
N LYS A 122 -5.71 3.92 6.72
CA LYS A 122 -4.70 4.97 6.98
C LYS A 122 -3.48 4.88 6.05
N MET A 123 -3.57 4.06 5.00
CA MET A 123 -2.49 3.85 4.02
C MET A 123 -2.47 4.88 2.88
N GLY A 124 -3.32 5.88 2.95
CA GLY A 124 -3.36 6.98 2.00
C GLY A 124 -4.68 7.07 1.22
N ILE A 125 -4.81 8.14 0.43
CA ILE A 125 -6.07 8.45 -0.26
C ILE A 125 -6.44 7.41 -1.31
N ILE A 126 -5.46 6.81 -1.99
CA ILE A 126 -5.70 5.81 -3.04
C ILE A 126 -6.37 4.56 -2.45
N SER A 127 -5.80 4.01 -1.36
CA SER A 127 -6.37 2.83 -0.71
C SER A 127 -7.76 3.10 -0.12
N GLU A 128 -8.01 4.31 0.39
CA GLU A 128 -9.32 4.66 0.93
C GLU A 128 -10.38 4.86 -0.16
N ILE A 129 -10.04 5.43 -1.31
CA ILE A 129 -10.93 5.51 -2.46
C ILE A 129 -11.18 4.11 -3.05
N PHE A 130 -10.12 3.30 -3.16
CA PHE A 130 -10.24 1.92 -3.65
C PHE A 130 -11.15 1.09 -2.76
N ARG A 131 -11.03 1.20 -1.43
CA ARG A 131 -11.89 0.53 -0.46
C ARG A 131 -13.39 0.81 -0.67
N ARG A 132 -13.74 2.01 -1.12
CA ARG A 132 -15.14 2.42 -1.34
C ARG A 132 -15.64 2.13 -2.75
N LYS A 133 -14.80 1.60 -3.61
CA LYS A 133 -15.19 1.29 -4.99
C LYS A 133 -16.08 0.03 -5.01
N LYS A 134 -17.12 0.04 -5.85
CA LYS A 134 -17.98 -1.12 -6.07
C LYS A 134 -17.15 -2.34 -6.47
N ASN A 135 -17.51 -3.50 -5.99
CA ASN A 135 -16.86 -4.81 -6.23
C ASN A 135 -15.42 -4.93 -5.65
N VAL A 136 -14.99 -4.01 -4.80
CA VAL A 136 -13.79 -4.21 -3.99
C VAL A 136 -14.19 -4.93 -2.71
N LEU A 137 -13.55 -6.05 -2.45
CA LEU A 137 -13.70 -6.84 -1.24
C LEU A 137 -12.58 -6.51 -0.26
N ARG A 138 -12.82 -6.70 1.04
CA ARG A 138 -11.83 -6.49 2.09
C ARG A 138 -11.73 -7.73 2.97
N SER A 139 -10.53 -8.19 3.24
CA SER A 139 -10.29 -9.34 4.09
C SER A 139 -10.52 -9.02 5.56
N LEU A 140 -11.00 -10.02 6.32
CA LEU A 140 -11.33 -9.93 7.74
C LEU A 140 -10.07 -10.09 8.60
N ASN A 141 -9.23 -9.08 8.63
CA ASN A 141 -8.05 -9.06 9.49
C ASN A 141 -7.80 -7.65 10.02
N PRO A 142 -7.73 -7.43 11.35
CA PRO A 142 -7.58 -6.09 11.93
C PRO A 142 -6.17 -5.51 11.80
N ILE A 143 -5.18 -6.35 11.49
CA ILE A 143 -3.77 -5.93 11.42
C ILE A 143 -3.36 -5.62 9.98
N HIS A 144 -3.50 -6.57 9.07
CA HIS A 144 -3.09 -6.45 7.68
C HIS A 144 -4.26 -6.70 6.70
N PRO A 145 -5.39 -5.96 6.85
CA PRO A 145 -6.50 -6.14 5.92
C PRO A 145 -6.07 -5.76 4.51
N VAL A 146 -6.44 -6.62 3.56
CA VAL A 146 -6.17 -6.43 2.14
C VAL A 146 -7.46 -6.16 1.41
N LEU A 147 -7.45 -5.16 0.55
CA LEU A 147 -8.49 -4.89 -0.44
C LEU A 147 -8.16 -5.66 -1.71
N ALA A 148 -9.14 -6.31 -2.30
CA ALA A 148 -9.00 -7.03 -3.55
C ALA A 148 -10.12 -6.68 -4.53
N TYR A 149 -9.75 -6.52 -5.80
CA TYR A 149 -10.65 -6.33 -6.93
C TYR A 149 -10.19 -7.22 -8.08
N GLY A 150 -11.12 -7.80 -8.82
CA GLY A 150 -10.83 -8.60 -10.00
C GLY A 150 -11.42 -10.01 -9.89
N LYS A 151 -10.98 -10.88 -10.81
CA LYS A 151 -11.51 -12.23 -11.00
C LYS A 151 -11.44 -13.09 -9.73
N ASP A 152 -10.30 -13.05 -9.04
CA ASP A 152 -10.02 -13.89 -7.88
C ASP A 152 -10.19 -13.13 -6.54
N ALA A 153 -10.87 -11.97 -6.55
CA ALA A 153 -10.99 -11.13 -5.36
C ALA A 153 -11.57 -11.88 -4.15
N SER A 154 -12.62 -12.69 -4.35
CA SER A 154 -13.22 -13.49 -3.28
C SER A 154 -12.24 -14.52 -2.72
N TYR A 155 -11.58 -15.29 -3.60
CA TYR A 155 -10.53 -16.23 -3.20
C TYR A 155 -9.41 -15.55 -2.41
N ILE A 156 -8.97 -14.37 -2.85
CA ILE A 156 -7.88 -13.65 -2.20
C ILE A 156 -8.23 -13.27 -0.76
N VAL A 157 -9.44 -12.74 -0.51
CA VAL A 157 -9.81 -12.20 0.81
C VAL A 157 -10.39 -13.23 1.77
N GLU A 158 -10.89 -14.35 1.28
CA GLU A 158 -11.57 -15.37 2.11
C GLU A 158 -10.65 -15.95 3.19
N SER A 159 -11.25 -16.30 4.33
CA SER A 159 -10.58 -17.00 5.43
C SER A 159 -9.35 -16.31 6.04
N HIS A 160 -9.17 -15.00 5.82
CA HIS A 160 -8.05 -14.26 6.41
C HIS A 160 -8.17 -14.15 7.94
N ASP A 161 -9.36 -14.22 8.48
CA ASP A 161 -9.68 -14.29 9.90
C ASP A 161 -9.22 -15.61 10.56
N LYS A 162 -9.10 -16.69 9.76
CA LYS A 162 -8.69 -18.01 10.20
C LYS A 162 -7.17 -18.24 10.14
N CYS A 163 -6.44 -17.30 9.54
CA CYS A 163 -4.98 -17.41 9.45
C CYS A 163 -4.32 -17.21 10.81
N LEU A 164 -3.43 -18.11 11.20
CA LEU A 164 -2.66 -17.99 12.43
C LEU A 164 -1.82 -16.70 12.44
N HIS A 165 -1.22 -16.39 11.30
CA HIS A 165 -0.43 -15.17 11.10
C HIS A 165 -1.05 -14.33 9.98
N SER A 166 -1.15 -13.04 10.20
CA SER A 166 -1.84 -12.11 9.27
C SER A 166 -1.20 -12.01 7.88
N CYS A 167 0.08 -12.39 7.75
CA CYS A 167 0.80 -12.46 6.47
C CYS A 167 1.29 -13.88 6.14
N GLY A 168 0.90 -14.88 6.94
CA GLY A 168 1.34 -16.27 6.79
C GLY A 168 0.53 -17.06 5.77
N GLU A 169 0.61 -18.38 5.92
CA GLU A 169 -0.11 -19.33 5.07
C GLU A 169 -1.63 -19.07 5.09
N GLY A 170 -2.28 -19.18 3.94
CA GLY A 170 -3.70 -18.93 3.75
C GLY A 170 -4.08 -17.44 3.65
N SER A 171 -3.20 -16.53 4.04
CA SER A 171 -3.46 -15.08 3.97
C SER A 171 -3.57 -14.57 2.53
N PRO A 172 -4.14 -13.38 2.30
CA PRO A 172 -4.12 -12.71 0.99
C PRO A 172 -2.72 -12.55 0.40
N PHE A 173 -1.69 -12.42 1.24
CA PHE A 173 -0.29 -12.32 0.80
C PHE A 173 0.22 -13.67 0.26
N HIS A 174 -0.12 -14.78 0.94
CA HIS A 174 0.18 -16.12 0.43
C HIS A 174 -0.50 -16.38 -0.91
N LYS A 175 -1.81 -16.09 -1.01
CA LYS A 175 -2.58 -16.27 -2.23
C LYS A 175 -2.06 -15.38 -3.37
N PHE A 176 -1.65 -14.14 -3.06
CA PHE A 176 -0.99 -13.25 -4.01
C PHE A 176 0.29 -13.87 -4.60
N ARG A 177 1.11 -14.51 -3.76
CA ARG A 177 2.29 -15.25 -4.22
C ARG A 177 1.92 -16.42 -5.13
N LEU A 178 0.89 -17.20 -4.77
CA LEU A 178 0.43 -18.34 -5.59
C LEU A 178 -0.10 -17.89 -6.96
N LEU A 179 -0.64 -16.67 -7.06
CA LEU A 179 -1.10 -16.04 -8.30
C LEU A 179 0.05 -15.36 -9.08
N ASN A 180 1.32 -15.60 -8.73
CA ASN A 180 2.48 -14.96 -9.34
C ASN A 180 2.38 -13.43 -9.38
N GLY A 181 1.91 -12.84 -8.27
CA GLY A 181 1.60 -11.42 -8.19
C GLY A 181 2.82 -10.52 -8.35
N LYS A 182 2.63 -9.38 -8.98
CA LYS A 182 3.64 -8.32 -9.21
C LYS A 182 3.41 -7.16 -8.26
N VAL A 183 4.44 -6.72 -7.54
CA VAL A 183 4.33 -5.58 -6.61
C VAL A 183 4.73 -4.29 -7.32
N LEU A 184 3.88 -3.28 -7.23
CA LEU A 184 4.09 -1.95 -7.79
C LEU A 184 4.27 -0.91 -6.69
N PHE A 185 5.31 -0.08 -6.81
CA PHE A 185 5.56 1.05 -5.93
C PHE A 185 5.38 2.36 -6.71
N PHE A 186 4.40 3.16 -6.28
CA PHE A 186 4.11 4.45 -6.88
C PHE A 186 4.39 5.55 -5.86
N ASP A 187 5.50 6.26 -6.06
CA ASP A 187 5.89 7.41 -5.25
C ASP A 187 5.95 7.13 -3.74
N VAL A 188 6.34 5.90 -3.41
CA VAL A 188 6.53 5.44 -2.05
C VAL A 188 7.90 4.77 -1.89
N PRO A 189 8.56 4.92 -0.73
CA PRO A 189 9.82 4.25 -0.49
C PRO A 189 9.61 2.73 -0.32
N PHE A 190 10.67 1.96 -0.58
CA PHE A 190 10.65 0.51 -0.41
C PHE A 190 10.29 0.07 1.03
N SER A 191 10.48 0.92 2.04
CA SER A 191 10.05 0.66 3.41
C SER A 191 8.53 0.50 3.60
N THR A 192 7.72 0.79 2.57
CA THR A 192 6.28 0.53 2.58
C THR A 192 5.91 -0.88 2.10
N PHE A 193 6.89 -1.72 1.81
CA PHE A 193 6.75 -3.07 1.26
C PHE A 193 6.14 -4.05 2.28
N THR A 194 4.83 -4.01 2.46
CA THR A 194 4.13 -4.87 3.43
C THR A 194 4.23 -6.36 3.08
N PHE A 195 4.35 -6.72 1.80
CA PHE A 195 4.52 -8.11 1.37
C PHE A 195 5.80 -8.75 1.92
N ILE A 196 6.78 -7.96 2.37
CA ILE A 196 7.99 -8.46 3.04
C ILE A 196 7.65 -9.36 4.23
N HIS A 197 6.58 -9.06 4.97
CA HIS A 197 6.16 -9.87 6.12
C HIS A 197 5.70 -11.27 5.74
N HIS A 198 5.24 -11.48 4.51
CA HIS A 198 4.99 -12.83 4.00
C HIS A 198 6.31 -13.57 3.71
N ILE A 199 7.30 -12.87 3.14
CA ILE A 199 8.62 -13.44 2.90
C ILE A 199 9.30 -13.81 4.23
N GLU A 200 9.21 -12.93 5.22
CA GLU A 200 9.70 -13.18 6.59
C GLU A 200 9.00 -14.39 7.22
N ASP A 201 7.68 -14.55 7.05
CA ASP A 201 6.96 -15.73 7.55
C ASP A 201 7.46 -17.04 6.92
N LEU A 202 7.79 -17.04 5.62
CA LEU A 202 8.34 -18.21 4.94
C LEU A 202 9.70 -18.66 5.48
N ILE A 203 10.47 -17.74 6.05
CA ILE A 203 11.82 -18.01 6.59
C ILE A 203 11.89 -17.82 8.10
N LYS A 204 10.77 -17.74 8.79
CA LYS A 204 10.69 -17.38 10.23
C LYS A 204 11.58 -18.21 11.13
N ASP A 205 11.71 -19.51 10.83
CA ASP A 205 12.55 -20.46 11.60
C ASP A 205 14.07 -20.24 11.41
N ARG A 206 14.44 -19.40 10.42
CA ARG A 206 15.84 -19.03 10.11
C ARG A 206 16.18 -17.62 10.60
N LEU A 207 15.20 -16.86 11.10
CA LEU A 207 15.43 -15.52 11.61
C LEU A 207 16.13 -15.58 12.98
N PRO A 208 17.09 -14.67 13.27
CA PRO A 208 17.82 -14.64 14.55
C PRO A 208 16.97 -14.14 15.73
N PHE A 209 15.72 -13.84 15.51
CA PHE A 209 14.76 -13.36 16.51
C PHE A 209 13.36 -13.89 16.21
N PRO A 210 12.49 -14.03 17.23
CA PRO A 210 11.11 -14.44 17.02
C PRO A 210 10.33 -13.35 16.26
N MET A 211 9.69 -13.74 15.16
CA MET A 211 8.87 -12.82 14.36
C MET A 211 7.52 -12.52 15.02
N TYR A 212 7.00 -13.45 15.79
CA TYR A 212 5.68 -13.38 16.39
C TYR A 212 5.74 -13.39 17.91
N HIS A 213 4.73 -12.80 18.54
CA HIS A 213 4.54 -12.93 19.98
C HIS A 213 4.10 -14.34 20.34
N GLU A 214 4.55 -14.83 21.49
CA GLU A 214 4.20 -16.17 22.00
C GLU A 214 2.68 -16.33 22.25
N LYS A 215 2.03 -15.25 22.67
CA LYS A 215 0.59 -15.25 22.91
C LYS A 215 -0.18 -14.54 21.81
N PRO A 216 -1.25 -15.16 21.28
CA PRO A 216 -2.10 -14.50 20.30
C PRO A 216 -2.88 -13.35 20.93
N PHE A 217 -3.17 -12.34 20.12
CA PHE A 217 -4.04 -11.23 20.48
C PHE A 217 -5.45 -11.49 19.93
N ALA A 218 -6.46 -11.44 20.80
CA ALA A 218 -7.84 -11.40 20.37
C ALA A 218 -8.19 -10.00 19.85
N ALA A 219 -8.92 -9.93 18.75
CA ALA A 219 -9.44 -8.69 18.21
C ALA A 219 -10.92 -8.82 17.83
N ARG A 220 -11.69 -7.75 18.01
CA ARG A 220 -13.10 -7.71 17.63
C ARG A 220 -13.22 -7.32 16.15
N VAL A 221 -13.89 -8.18 15.39
CA VAL A 221 -14.19 -7.96 13.98
C VAL A 221 -15.69 -7.89 13.78
N ILE A 222 -16.17 -6.91 13.04
CA ILE A 222 -17.57 -6.79 12.62
C ILE A 222 -17.62 -7.13 11.14
N ASP A 223 -18.29 -8.20 10.83
CA ASP A 223 -18.66 -8.64 9.49
C ASP A 223 -20.17 -8.48 9.30
N TYR A 224 -20.61 -8.33 8.07
CA TYR A 224 -22.00 -8.12 7.68
C TYR A 224 -22.56 -9.29 6.86
N LEU A 225 -21.85 -10.42 6.85
CA LEU A 225 -22.28 -11.66 6.22
C LEU A 225 -23.23 -12.45 7.10
#